data_e73349ad19e10c87448f58eb7592c9a6
#
_entry.id   e73349ad19e10c87448f58eb7592c9a6
#
_cell.length_a   1.000
_cell.length_b   1.000
_cell.length_c   1.000
_cell.angle_alpha   90.00
_cell.angle_beta   90.00
_cell.angle_gamma   90.00
#
_symmetry.space_group_name_H-M   'P 1'
#
loop_
_entity.id
_entity.type
_entity.pdbx_description
1 polymer ?
#
loop_
_entity_poly.entity_id
_entity_poly.type
_entity_poly.pdbx_seq_one_letter_code
_entity_poly.pdbx_strand_id
1 'polypeptide(L)' 'MAKALLGHIGGTDLRMVTEMRRLQQRVRDLEAQLTQVQTENDTLSAALRSDEFDRDLFAAVAEREPALT' A
#
# COMPACT_ATOMS: atom_id res chain seq x y z
N MET A 1 23.78 42.72 -9.88
CA MET A 1 24.50 41.50 -9.55
C MET A 1 23.59 40.46 -8.95
N ALA A 2 22.98 40.74 -7.83
CA ALA A 2 22.08 39.80 -7.18
C ALA A 2 20.88 39.42 -8.05
N LYS A 3 20.37 40.40 -8.80
CA LYS A 3 19.24 40.18 -9.72
C LYS A 3 19.61 39.22 -10.84
N ALA A 4 20.79 39.41 -11.40
CA ALA A 4 21.26 38.52 -12.47
C ALA A 4 21.46 37.12 -11.99
N LEU A 5 22.03 36.98 -10.80
CA LEU A 5 22.22 35.68 -10.19
C LEU A 5 20.89 35.02 -9.87
N LEU A 6 19.95 35.78 -9.32
CA LEU A 6 18.63 35.25 -9.00
C LEU A 6 17.89 34.81 -10.27
N GLY A 7 17.99 35.63 -11.35
CA GLY A 7 17.33 35.28 -12.59
C GLY A 7 17.91 34.03 -13.21
N HIS A 8 19.23 33.90 -13.17
CA HIS A 8 19.89 32.74 -13.72
C HIS A 8 19.60 31.49 -12.91
N ILE A 9 19.72 31.62 -11.59
CA ILE A 9 19.41 30.51 -10.69
C ILE A 9 17.91 30.17 -10.75
N GLY A 10 17.08 31.21 -10.90
CA GLY A 10 15.64 31.01 -10.97
C GLY A 10 15.21 30.15 -12.14
N GLY A 11 15.86 30.30 -13.30
CA GLY A 11 15.56 29.48 -14.46
C GLY A 11 15.92 28.01 -14.21
N THR A 12 17.09 27.79 -13.64
CA THR A 12 17.55 26.45 -13.28
C THR A 12 16.67 25.90 -12.16
N ASP A 13 16.36 26.75 -11.18
CA ASP A 13 15.54 26.33 -10.05
C ASP A 13 14.14 25.96 -10.48
N LEU A 14 13.58 26.66 -11.45
CA LEU A 14 12.25 26.33 -11.95
C LEU A 14 12.21 24.92 -12.54
N ARG A 15 13.24 24.58 -13.29
CA ARG A 15 13.33 23.23 -13.87
C ARG A 15 13.49 22.20 -12.77
N MET A 16 14.38 22.48 -11.83
CA MET A 16 14.62 21.58 -10.70
C MET A 16 13.36 21.45 -9.84
N VAL A 17 12.69 22.56 -9.58
CA VAL A 17 11.47 22.55 -8.78
C VAL A 17 10.38 21.73 -9.49
N THR A 18 10.26 21.90 -10.80
CA THR A 18 9.29 21.13 -11.57
C THR A 18 9.57 19.64 -11.49
N GLU A 19 10.84 19.28 -11.62
CA GLU A 19 11.23 17.88 -11.52
C GLU A 19 11.05 17.34 -10.11
N MET A 20 11.37 18.13 -9.11
CA MET A 20 11.16 17.74 -7.73
C MET A 20 9.69 17.51 -7.42
N ARG A 21 8.83 18.40 -7.93
CA ARG A 21 7.40 18.24 -7.75
C ARG A 21 6.89 16.97 -8.43
N ARG A 22 7.41 16.70 -9.63
CA ARG A 22 7.05 15.48 -10.35
C ARG A 22 7.48 14.25 -9.56
N LEU A 23 8.70 14.26 -9.05
CA LEU A 23 9.21 13.14 -8.27
C LEU A 23 8.44 13.00 -6.96
N GLN A 24 8.14 14.08 -6.30
CA GLN A 24 7.35 14.04 -5.07
C GLN A 24 5.96 13.48 -5.32
N GLN A 25 5.35 13.88 -6.44
CA GLN A 25 4.05 13.34 -6.82
C GLN A 25 4.15 11.83 -7.08
N ARG A 26 5.21 11.43 -7.76
CA ARG A 26 5.45 10.02 -8.02
C ARG A 26 5.62 9.22 -6.73
N VAL A 27 6.37 9.79 -5.79
CA VAL A 27 6.58 9.14 -4.49
C VAL A 27 5.24 8.98 -3.77
N ARG A 28 4.42 10.02 -3.77
CA ARG A 28 3.10 9.95 -3.14
C ARG A 28 2.22 8.88 -3.79
N ASP A 29 2.24 8.82 -5.11
CA ASP A 29 1.47 7.82 -5.84
C ASP A 29 1.94 6.41 -5.50
N LEU A 30 3.25 6.21 -5.45
CA LEU A 30 3.81 4.92 -5.11
C LEU A 30 3.52 4.55 -3.65
N GLU A 31 3.59 5.50 -2.75
CA GLU A 31 3.25 5.28 -1.35
C GLU A 31 1.77 4.90 -1.20
N ALA A 32 0.90 5.57 -1.94
CA ALA A 32 -0.51 5.24 -1.92
C ALA A 32 -0.77 3.85 -2.46
N GLN A 33 -0.09 3.48 -3.55
CA GLN A 33 -0.19 2.13 -4.11
C GLN A 33 0.31 1.09 -3.13
N LEU A 34 1.43 1.38 -2.48
CA LEU A 34 1.98 0.46 -1.50
C LEU A 34 1.02 0.24 -0.33
N THR A 35 0.45 1.32 0.18
CA THR A 35 -0.52 1.23 1.26
C THR A 35 -1.74 0.42 0.83
N GLN A 36 -2.21 0.63 -0.39
CA GLN A 36 -3.34 -0.10 -0.93
C GLN A 36 -3.04 -1.59 -1.03
N VAL A 37 -1.88 -1.93 -1.58
CA VAL A 37 -1.47 -3.32 -1.72
C VAL A 37 -1.32 -3.97 -0.34
N GLN A 38 -0.74 -3.26 0.61
CA GLN A 38 -0.60 -3.79 1.96
C GLN A 38 -1.96 -4.05 2.61
N THR A 39 -2.89 -3.11 2.43
CA THR A 39 -4.24 -3.28 2.95
C THR A 39 -4.94 -4.47 2.31
N GLU A 40 -4.82 -4.62 0.99
CA GLU A 40 -5.39 -5.75 0.28
C GLU A 40 -4.77 -7.05 0.76
N ASN A 41 -3.45 -7.05 0.96
CA ASN A 41 -2.75 -8.22 1.43
C ASN A 41 -3.21 -8.62 2.83
N ASP A 42 -3.36 -7.63 3.71
CA ASP A 42 -3.85 -7.88 5.07
C ASP A 42 -5.27 -8.41 5.06
N THR A 43 -6.12 -7.86 4.19
CA THR A 43 -7.49 -8.32 4.04
C THR A 43 -7.54 -9.75 3.54
N LEU A 44 -6.73 -10.06 2.54
CA LEU A 44 -6.65 -11.41 2.01
C LEU A 44 -6.12 -12.40 3.04
N SER A 45 -5.11 -11.99 3.78
CA SER A 45 -4.54 -12.83 4.83
C SER A 45 -5.57 -13.11 5.93
N ALA A 46 -6.34 -12.09 6.31
CA ALA A 46 -7.38 -12.25 7.30
C ALA A 46 -8.49 -13.17 6.79
N ALA A 47 -8.86 -13.04 5.52
CA ALA A 47 -9.86 -13.90 4.91
C ALA A 47 -9.40 -15.35 4.86
N LEU A 48 -8.13 -15.56 4.51
CA LEU A 48 -7.57 -16.90 4.49
C LEU A 48 -7.55 -17.55 5.88
N ARG A 49 -7.18 -16.77 6.88
CA ARG A 49 -7.18 -17.26 8.25
C ARG A 49 -8.59 -17.59 8.73
N SER A 50 -9.55 -16.78 8.34
CA SER A 50 -10.94 -17.02 8.66
C SER A 50 -11.43 -18.30 8.00
N ASP A 51 -11.08 -18.52 6.74
CA ASP A 51 -11.42 -19.74 6.01
C ASP A 51 -10.81 -20.97 6.66
N GLU A 52 -9.55 -20.87 7.06
CA GLU A 52 -8.87 -21.97 7.74
C GLU A 52 -9.54 -22.29 9.07
N PHE A 53 -9.88 -21.25 9.82
CA PHE A 53 -10.57 -21.43 11.09
C PHE A 53 -11.93 -22.09 10.88
N ASP A 54 -12.69 -21.62 9.92
CA ASP A 54 -13.99 -22.18 9.60
C ASP A 54 -13.88 -23.64 9.18
N ARG A 55 -12.88 -23.94 8.38
CA ARG A 55 -12.63 -25.29 7.90
C ARG A 55 -12.27 -26.22 9.04
N ASP A 56 -11.41 -25.76 9.95
CA ASP A 56 -11.00 -26.52 11.11
C ASP A 56 -12.18 -26.76 12.05
N LEU A 57 -12.99 -25.73 12.24
CA LEU A 57 -14.18 -25.84 13.06
C LEU A 57 -15.17 -26.82 12.46
N PHE A 58 -15.36 -26.77 11.16
CA PHE A 58 -16.25 -27.65 10.44
C PHE A 58 -15.78 -29.10 10.53
N ALA A 59 -14.49 -29.31 10.41
CA ALA A 59 -13.90 -30.65 10.55
C ALA A 59 -14.10 -31.18 11.96
N ALA A 60 -13.93 -30.33 12.97
CA ALA A 60 -14.13 -30.73 14.35
C ALA A 60 -15.59 -31.11 14.61
N VAL A 61 -16.53 -30.35 14.05
CA VAL A 61 -17.95 -30.66 14.19
C VAL A 61 -18.30 -31.96 13.47
N ALA A 62 -17.74 -32.14 12.29
CA ALA A 62 -17.98 -33.36 11.51
C ALA A 62 -17.46 -34.61 12.24
N GLU A 63 -16.34 -34.48 12.93
CA GLU A 63 -15.81 -35.57 13.74
C GLU A 63 -16.71 -35.92 14.91
N ARG A 64 -17.37 -34.95 15.48
CA ARG A 64 -18.28 -35.14 16.60
C ARG A 64 -19.61 -35.73 16.19
N GLU A 65 -20.08 -35.42 15.00
CA GLU A 65 -21.38 -35.89 14.54
C GLU A 65 -21.52 -37.41 14.57
N PRO A 66 -20.58 -38.14 14.02
CA PRO A 66 -20.74 -39.63 14.06
C PRO A 66 -20.82 -40.19 15.47
N ALA A 67 -20.16 -39.53 16.41
CA ALA A 67 -20.20 -39.95 17.79
C ALA A 67 -21.56 -39.75 18.46
N LEU A 68 -22.29 -38.77 17.96
CA LEU A 68 -23.61 -38.43 18.48
C LEU A 68 -24.72 -39.35 17.94
N THR A 69 -24.51 -39.85 16.77
CA THR A 69 -25.49 -40.78 16.17
C THR A 69 -25.25 -42.21 16.60
#